data_ee2e8767e37a11a5ba4448cf930a4914
#
_entry.id   ee2e8767e37a11a5ba4448cf930a4914
#
_cell.length_a   1.000
_cell.length_b   1.000
_cell.length_c   1.000
_cell.angle_alpha   90.00
_cell.angle_beta   90.00
_cell.angle_gamma   90.00
#
_symmetry.space_group_name_H-M   'P 1'
#
loop_
_entity.id
_entity.type
_entity.pdbx_description
1 polymer ?
#
loop_
_entity_poly.entity_id
_entity_poly.type
_entity_poly.pdbx_seq_one_letter_code
_entity_poly.pdbx_strand_id
1 'polypeptide(L)'
;MSPRHPGDRLSFSNALCTIRYAGPLPDQKGDWLGVEWDAPERGKHDGLYKGTRLFHTLSSSPNCASFIRATRVPDEPRSFLQALRYKYAEDDLDDAPVGANGSIEISGKVVEEVGFERIRQQQALLHHLKIVILDGLRVRGVGLGADVERAQEEITSICPNITELDLSRNLFERYKDVAEICAPLKELRVLKISGLRLQTFDLDGSSAFLKVEELHLNDSLLSPEQILRMLTRRNKDESIDLLFPSLKSLSVAGNNLSTFYAPTPPSVSIVFTTVTTLTMDMNAFISLVPLCISLVPLFPNLTTLSLQHNKISTFNSSASTTDQPTPLYPSITILNLSHNAITDSRVVSSLPELFPNLTSLQVSNNPFFLNLTSRTTHGIEDAAFLITVARLPTLTMLNYTSITEKDRMDGELYYLSVAEKEIQNAFQDTQSTTNNDFRRSLQDWARYMELCDKYDRENIVARLTAAQSTQSSKDTVTADALSAASHRPPKYPPNTLGAQLVTLTFRLQTPPSNDLPTTTDTIAHSHTPGSVTLTLPRTLDVYRVKSLLLRKMGREWNLRPLEFALEIVEDAGEQVEEIPDSTRRIGDWIPEGVWDVVLRVRPRPAVVVMEDAIGSMALEKLKGMVAV
;
A
#
# COMPACT_ATOMS: atom_id res chain seq x y z
N MET A 1 18.61 30.72 33.27
CA MET A 1 18.03 29.63 32.46
C MET A 1 17.71 28.49 33.39
N SER A 2 16.49 27.94 33.33
CA SER A 2 16.11 26.77 34.13
C SER A 2 17.02 25.59 33.76
N PRO A 3 17.38 24.71 34.71
CA PRO A 3 18.14 23.51 34.39
C PRO A 3 17.37 22.67 33.36
N ARG A 4 18.09 22.11 32.40
CA ARG A 4 17.53 21.27 31.33
C ARG A 4 17.68 19.82 31.69
N HIS A 5 16.63 19.05 31.55
CA HIS A 5 16.57 17.66 31.99
C HIS A 5 16.35 16.68 30.82
N PRO A 6 16.79 15.43 30.92
CA PRO A 6 16.38 14.39 30.00
C PRO A 6 14.85 14.28 29.95
N GLY A 7 14.29 14.25 28.74
CA GLY A 7 12.86 14.29 28.48
C GLY A 7 12.34 15.64 27.97
N ASP A 8 13.03 16.76 28.29
CA ASP A 8 12.61 18.08 27.82
C ASP A 8 12.58 18.14 26.29
N ARG A 9 11.51 18.76 25.75
CA ARG A 9 11.32 19.00 24.32
C ARG A 9 11.78 20.41 23.94
N LEU A 10 12.66 20.50 23.00
CA LEU A 10 13.23 21.77 22.53
C LEU A 10 13.23 21.86 21.00
N SER A 11 13.41 23.08 20.51
CA SER A 11 13.67 23.37 19.11
C SER A 11 14.94 24.19 18.97
N PHE A 12 15.75 23.87 17.96
CA PHE A 12 16.94 24.65 17.60
C PHE A 12 16.95 24.89 16.09
N SER A 13 16.80 26.14 15.69
CA SER A 13 16.68 26.52 14.27
C SER A 13 15.54 25.76 13.58
N ASN A 14 14.37 25.79 14.18
CA ASN A 14 13.11 25.12 13.78
C ASN A 14 13.20 23.59 13.72
N ALA A 15 14.26 22.96 14.23
CA ALA A 15 14.32 21.50 14.35
C ALA A 15 14.01 21.05 15.77
N LEU A 16 13.03 20.17 15.88
CA LEU A 16 12.58 19.62 17.14
C LEU A 16 13.52 18.51 17.62
N CYS A 17 13.72 18.44 18.92
CA CYS A 17 14.50 17.39 19.56
C CYS A 17 14.03 17.10 20.98
N THR A 18 14.42 15.93 21.49
CA THR A 18 14.29 15.55 22.90
C THR A 18 15.67 15.48 23.55
N ILE A 19 15.83 16.06 24.71
CA ILE A 19 17.06 15.87 25.52
C ILE A 19 17.08 14.44 26.03
N ARG A 20 18.18 13.70 25.76
CA ARG A 20 18.43 12.35 26.29
C ARG A 20 19.55 12.31 27.31
N TYR A 21 20.41 13.31 27.30
CA TYR A 21 21.54 13.44 28.20
C TYR A 21 21.80 14.91 28.54
N ALA A 22 22.12 15.19 29.79
CA ALA A 22 22.58 16.49 30.23
C ALA A 22 23.76 16.31 31.21
N GLY A 23 24.93 16.84 30.86
CA GLY A 23 26.14 16.70 31.70
C GLY A 23 27.44 16.92 30.92
N PRO A 24 28.59 16.73 31.57
CA PRO A 24 29.90 16.88 30.94
C PRO A 24 30.20 15.75 29.95
N LEU A 25 30.94 16.07 28.89
CA LEU A 25 31.50 15.04 27.99
C LEU A 25 32.95 14.76 28.37
N PRO A 26 33.42 13.50 28.27
CA PRO A 26 34.84 13.18 28.44
C PRO A 26 35.69 14.03 27.51
N ASP A 27 36.77 14.60 28.02
CA ASP A 27 37.74 15.44 27.30
C ASP A 27 37.20 16.76 26.71
N GLN A 28 35.99 17.17 27.10
CA GLN A 28 35.40 18.43 26.66
C GLN A 28 35.05 19.33 27.85
N LYS A 29 35.43 20.62 27.79
CA LYS A 29 35.07 21.57 28.84
C LYS A 29 33.60 22.01 28.76
N GLY A 30 32.99 22.16 29.93
CA GLY A 30 31.61 22.65 30.10
C GLY A 30 30.55 21.59 29.89
N ASP A 31 29.30 21.98 30.10
CA ASP A 31 28.14 21.08 30.03
C ASP A 31 27.59 20.96 28.60
N TRP A 32 27.12 19.75 28.29
CA TRP A 32 26.62 19.38 27.02
C TRP A 32 25.22 18.74 27.14
N LEU A 33 24.42 18.88 26.09
CA LEU A 33 23.16 18.18 25.92
C LEU A 33 23.32 17.14 24.81
N GLY A 34 23.00 15.89 25.11
CA GLY A 34 22.77 14.86 24.11
C GLY A 34 21.31 14.93 23.68
N VAL A 35 21.09 15.34 22.44
CA VAL A 35 19.73 15.50 21.88
C VAL A 35 19.45 14.46 20.81
N GLU A 36 18.25 13.91 20.83
CA GLU A 36 17.69 13.08 19.77
C GLU A 36 16.79 13.96 18.92
N TRP A 37 17.10 14.08 17.63
CA TRP A 37 16.33 14.87 16.69
C TRP A 37 15.09 14.10 16.21
N ASP A 38 13.97 14.81 16.02
CA ASP A 38 12.78 14.20 15.43
C ASP A 38 13.00 13.85 13.94
N ALA A 39 13.84 14.66 13.23
CA ALA A 39 14.37 14.40 11.90
C ALA A 39 15.73 13.70 12.01
N PRO A 40 15.82 12.37 11.83
CA PRO A 40 17.05 11.60 12.11
C PRO A 40 18.26 12.05 11.30
N GLU A 41 18.05 12.51 10.07
CA GLU A 41 19.11 12.97 9.15
C GLU A 41 19.90 14.18 9.67
N ARG A 42 19.38 14.88 10.67
CA ARG A 42 20.05 15.98 11.34
C ARG A 42 21.09 15.54 12.36
N GLY A 43 21.00 14.32 12.81
CA GLY A 43 21.89 13.75 13.81
C GLY A 43 23.23 13.29 13.22
N LYS A 44 24.13 12.83 14.09
CA LYS A 44 25.48 12.37 13.73
C LYS A 44 25.86 11.04 14.36
N HIS A 45 25.13 10.59 15.36
CA HIS A 45 25.37 9.36 16.12
C HIS A 45 24.07 8.91 16.80
N ASP A 46 24.12 7.80 17.55
CA ASP A 46 23.00 7.18 18.27
C ASP A 46 23.16 7.25 19.81
N GLY A 47 23.91 8.22 20.30
CA GLY A 47 24.24 8.37 21.73
C GLY A 47 25.62 7.83 22.13
N LEU A 48 26.41 7.32 21.17
CA LEU A 48 27.80 6.94 21.35
C LEU A 48 28.71 8.17 21.28
N TYR A 49 29.66 8.29 22.23
CA TYR A 49 30.74 9.26 22.24
C TYR A 49 32.07 8.56 22.47
N LYS A 50 32.98 8.60 21.49
CA LYS A 50 34.31 7.95 21.56
C LYS A 50 34.28 6.49 22.08
N GLY A 51 33.29 5.72 21.63
CA GLY A 51 33.11 4.32 22.03
C GLY A 51 32.35 4.11 23.34
N THR A 52 32.03 5.17 24.08
CA THR A 52 31.21 5.08 25.31
C THR A 52 29.77 5.52 25.01
N ARG A 53 28.79 4.69 25.39
CA ARG A 53 27.37 5.05 25.26
C ARG A 53 26.95 5.92 26.44
N LEU A 54 26.52 7.14 26.15
CA LEU A 54 26.06 8.08 27.16
C LEU A 54 24.55 8.09 27.32
N PHE A 55 23.80 7.74 26.25
CA PHE A 55 22.34 7.60 26.27
C PHE A 55 21.85 6.68 25.16
N HIS A 56 20.59 6.26 25.28
CA HIS A 56 19.88 5.52 24.25
C HIS A 56 18.86 6.43 23.56
N THR A 57 18.66 6.22 22.25
CA THR A 57 17.65 6.89 21.45
C THR A 57 16.39 6.02 21.34
N LEU A 58 15.23 6.62 21.15
CA LEU A 58 13.99 5.89 20.85
C LEU A 58 13.95 5.48 19.38
N SER A 59 14.46 6.34 18.49
CA SER A 59 14.61 6.06 17.08
C SER A 59 15.64 4.95 16.84
N SER A 60 15.35 4.03 15.94
CA SER A 60 16.27 2.99 15.49
C SER A 60 17.33 3.50 14.49
N SER A 61 17.25 4.76 14.08
CA SER A 61 18.22 5.36 13.16
C SER A 61 19.60 5.54 13.80
N PRO A 62 20.68 5.10 13.15
CA PRO A 62 22.03 5.18 13.71
C PRO A 62 22.58 6.62 13.84
N ASN A 63 21.94 7.58 13.20
CA ASN A 63 22.41 8.96 13.13
C ASN A 63 21.37 9.98 13.63
N CYS A 64 20.47 9.60 14.57
CA CYS A 64 19.38 10.46 15.01
C CYS A 64 19.75 11.44 16.14
N ALA A 65 20.97 11.39 16.69
CA ALA A 65 21.36 12.19 17.84
C ALA A 65 22.58 13.10 17.59
N SER A 66 22.73 14.11 18.45
CA SER A 66 23.89 15.01 18.44
C SER A 66 24.20 15.50 19.85
N PHE A 67 25.47 15.82 20.12
CA PHE A 67 25.86 16.61 21.29
C PHE A 67 25.93 18.09 20.94
N ILE A 68 25.22 18.91 21.69
CA ILE A 68 25.22 20.37 21.56
C ILE A 68 25.60 21.02 22.88
N ARG A 69 26.14 22.23 22.85
CA ARG A 69 26.48 22.99 24.06
C ARG A 69 25.24 23.32 24.87
N ALA A 70 25.28 23.12 26.19
CA ALA A 70 24.18 23.47 27.07
C ALA A 70 23.85 24.98 27.07
N THR A 71 24.80 25.82 26.69
CA THR A 71 24.62 27.29 26.55
C THR A 71 23.87 27.69 25.28
N ARG A 72 23.64 26.77 24.31
CA ARG A 72 22.90 27.11 23.10
C ARG A 72 21.45 27.47 23.45
N VAL A 73 21.01 28.61 22.94
CA VAL A 73 19.64 29.09 23.17
C VAL A 73 18.69 28.34 22.24
N PRO A 74 17.63 27.71 22.77
CA PRO A 74 16.57 27.12 21.95
C PRO A 74 15.65 28.19 21.37
N ASP A 75 14.93 27.80 20.33
CA ASP A 75 13.83 28.62 19.82
C ASP A 75 12.73 28.75 20.88
N GLU A 76 12.06 29.90 20.94
CA GLU A 76 11.01 30.15 21.92
C GLU A 76 9.78 29.26 21.63
N PRO A 77 9.21 28.58 22.66
CA PRO A 77 7.94 27.88 22.53
C PRO A 77 6.78 28.86 22.43
N ARG A 78 5.66 28.42 21.89
CA ARG A 78 4.40 29.17 21.80
C ARG A 78 3.30 28.51 22.62
N SER A 79 2.38 29.32 23.14
CA SER A 79 1.08 28.81 23.57
C SER A 79 0.21 28.47 22.34
N PHE A 80 -0.89 27.73 22.57
CA PHE A 80 -1.85 27.42 21.52
C PHE A 80 -2.37 28.69 20.82
N LEU A 81 -2.82 29.68 21.59
CA LEU A 81 -3.34 30.91 21.01
C LEU A 81 -2.28 31.78 20.32
N GLN A 82 -1.04 31.78 20.83
CA GLN A 82 0.07 32.46 20.14
C GLN A 82 0.36 31.81 18.77
N ALA A 83 0.37 30.48 18.71
CA ALA A 83 0.57 29.78 17.44
C ALA A 83 -0.61 29.99 16.47
N LEU A 84 -1.84 29.99 16.99
CA LEU A 84 -3.05 30.26 16.22
C LEU A 84 -3.02 31.64 15.59
N ARG A 85 -2.74 32.68 16.40
CA ARG A 85 -2.63 34.07 15.93
C ARG A 85 -1.48 34.23 14.93
N TYR A 86 -0.33 33.66 15.22
CA TYR A 86 0.84 33.65 14.32
C TYR A 86 0.50 33.12 12.93
N LYS A 87 -0.28 32.05 12.84
CA LYS A 87 -0.58 31.40 11.56
C LYS A 87 -1.78 32.00 10.82
N TYR A 88 -2.79 32.45 11.55
CA TYR A 88 -4.07 32.83 10.94
C TYR A 88 -4.46 34.31 11.12
N ALA A 89 -3.67 35.09 11.83
CA ALA A 89 -3.95 36.49 12.09
C ALA A 89 -2.82 37.47 11.78
N GLU A 90 -1.58 36.97 11.50
CA GLU A 90 -0.41 37.83 11.25
C GLU A 90 -0.15 38.17 9.77
N ASP A 91 -0.78 37.49 8.80
CA ASP A 91 -0.51 37.69 7.36
C ASP A 91 -0.85 39.10 6.81
N ASP A 92 -1.53 39.95 7.60
CA ASP A 92 -1.84 41.33 7.20
C ASP A 92 -0.82 42.38 7.71
N LEU A 93 0.27 41.98 8.38
CA LEU A 93 1.21 42.94 8.97
C LEU A 93 2.41 43.31 8.06
N ASP A 94 2.70 42.50 7.03
CA ASP A 94 3.87 42.75 6.17
C ASP A 94 3.63 43.74 5.01
N ASP A 95 2.37 44.09 4.70
CA ASP A 95 2.04 45.05 3.63
C ASP A 95 1.68 46.47 4.12
N ALA A 96 1.76 46.76 5.40
CA ALA A 96 1.65 48.14 5.87
C ALA A 96 3.02 48.82 5.78
N PRO A 97 3.18 49.89 4.97
CA PRO A 97 4.42 50.66 4.98
C PRO A 97 4.71 51.13 6.39
N VAL A 98 5.85 50.76 6.97
CA VAL A 98 6.40 51.39 8.18
C VAL A 98 6.66 52.83 7.82
N GLY A 99 5.62 53.62 7.81
CA GLY A 99 5.64 55.05 7.70
C GLY A 99 5.98 55.66 9.06
N ALA A 100 7.17 56.19 9.09
CA ALA A 100 7.69 57.15 10.02
C ALA A 100 6.72 57.72 11.10
N ASN A 101 7.22 57.71 12.32
CA ASN A 101 6.79 58.57 13.42
C ASN A 101 6.05 59.84 12.93
N GLY A 102 4.75 59.82 12.99
CA GLY A 102 3.91 60.96 12.85
C GLY A 102 2.67 60.71 13.67
N SER A 103 2.65 61.13 14.94
CA SER A 103 1.43 61.29 15.68
C SER A 103 0.55 62.27 14.90
N ILE A 104 -0.36 61.76 14.12
CA ILE A 104 -1.44 62.59 13.61
C ILE A 104 -2.41 62.73 14.79
N GLU A 105 -2.23 63.75 15.57
CA GLU A 105 -3.22 64.31 16.47
C GLU A 105 -4.37 64.89 15.62
N ILE A 106 -5.29 64.02 15.22
CA ILE A 106 -6.63 64.47 14.84
C ILE A 106 -7.57 63.77 15.83
N SER A 107 -7.87 64.52 16.90
CA SER A 107 -8.88 64.17 17.93
C SER A 107 -8.94 62.67 18.27
N GLY A 108 -8.29 62.26 19.32
CA GLY A 108 -8.09 60.97 19.98
C GLY A 108 -9.14 59.86 19.92
N LYS A 109 -10.10 59.93 19.04
CA LYS A 109 -11.14 58.89 18.84
C LYS A 109 -10.91 58.00 17.62
N VAL A 110 -10.26 58.47 16.57
CA VAL A 110 -10.18 57.73 15.31
C VAL A 110 -9.07 56.67 15.34
N VAL A 111 -7.95 56.90 16.04
CA VAL A 111 -6.83 55.90 16.12
C VAL A 111 -7.21 54.70 16.97
N GLU A 112 -7.98 54.88 18.04
CA GLU A 112 -8.52 53.77 18.84
C GLU A 112 -9.59 52.98 18.06
N GLU A 113 -10.45 53.62 17.28
CA GLU A 113 -11.51 52.96 16.51
C GLU A 113 -10.95 52.05 15.40
N VAL A 114 -9.91 52.47 14.69
CA VAL A 114 -9.25 51.69 13.65
C VAL A 114 -8.53 50.47 14.24
N GLY A 115 -7.92 50.60 15.41
CA GLY A 115 -7.27 49.48 16.10
C GLY A 115 -8.29 48.46 16.62
N PHE A 116 -9.42 48.90 17.18
CA PHE A 116 -10.48 48.01 17.65
C PHE A 116 -11.21 47.31 16.51
N GLU A 117 -11.45 47.97 15.39
CA GLU A 117 -12.07 47.37 14.22
C GLU A 117 -11.19 46.25 13.63
N ARG A 118 -9.89 46.49 13.54
CA ARG A 118 -8.91 45.49 13.08
C ARG A 118 -8.85 44.27 14.02
N ILE A 119 -8.86 44.48 15.33
CA ILE A 119 -8.91 43.41 16.32
C ILE A 119 -10.24 42.64 16.21
N ARG A 120 -11.38 43.31 16.01
CA ARG A 120 -12.67 42.65 15.80
C ARG A 120 -12.69 41.82 14.52
N GLN A 121 -12.12 42.31 13.42
CA GLN A 121 -12.03 41.58 12.16
C GLN A 121 -11.14 40.34 12.33
N GLN A 122 -10.01 40.44 12.97
CA GLN A 122 -9.14 39.30 13.28
C GLN A 122 -9.83 38.26 14.18
N GLN A 123 -10.52 38.71 15.23
CA GLN A 123 -11.30 37.82 16.10
C GLN A 123 -12.44 37.13 15.34
N ALA A 124 -13.12 37.86 14.44
CA ALA A 124 -14.16 37.27 13.59
C ALA A 124 -13.62 36.20 12.65
N LEU A 125 -12.42 36.39 12.07
CA LEU A 125 -11.76 35.38 11.25
C LEU A 125 -11.45 34.11 12.05
N LEU A 126 -10.87 34.25 13.25
CA LEU A 126 -10.53 33.11 14.11
C LEU A 126 -11.78 32.37 14.61
N HIS A 127 -12.87 33.08 14.86
CA HIS A 127 -14.12 32.48 15.31
C HIS A 127 -14.78 31.57 14.27
N HIS A 128 -14.53 31.78 12.98
CA HIS A 128 -15.07 30.96 11.89
C HIS A 128 -14.20 29.77 11.51
N LEU A 129 -13.01 29.60 12.11
CA LEU A 129 -12.10 28.50 11.81
C LEU A 129 -12.72 27.16 12.21
N LYS A 130 -12.78 26.23 11.26
CA LYS A 130 -13.20 24.84 11.47
C LYS A 130 -12.02 23.88 11.45
N ILE A 131 -11.04 24.15 10.59
CA ILE A 131 -9.83 23.33 10.43
C ILE A 131 -8.64 24.17 10.84
N VAL A 132 -7.92 23.73 11.87
CA VAL A 132 -6.75 24.41 12.41
C VAL A 132 -5.55 23.48 12.35
N ILE A 133 -4.50 23.90 11.64
CA ILE A 133 -3.27 23.15 11.47
C ILE A 133 -2.14 23.96 12.14
N LEU A 134 -1.64 23.49 13.28
CA LEU A 134 -0.53 24.09 14.03
C LEU A 134 0.69 23.16 14.06
N ASP A 135 0.83 22.32 13.04
CA ASP A 135 1.92 21.36 12.89
C ASP A 135 3.28 22.07 12.87
N GLY A 136 4.22 21.64 13.74
CA GLY A 136 5.59 22.14 13.79
C GLY A 136 5.76 23.57 14.34
N LEU A 137 4.72 24.18 14.90
CA LEU A 137 4.77 25.57 15.35
C LEU A 137 5.31 25.76 16.78
N ARG A 138 5.93 24.73 17.35
CA ARG A 138 6.56 24.77 18.70
C ARG A 138 5.54 25.03 19.82
N VAL A 139 4.31 24.55 19.64
CA VAL A 139 3.28 24.65 20.69
C VAL A 139 3.68 23.75 21.87
N ARG A 140 3.64 24.28 23.09
CA ARG A 140 4.00 23.55 24.31
C ARG A 140 2.81 23.31 25.23
N GLY A 141 1.75 24.09 25.15
CA GLY A 141 0.58 23.95 25.98
C GLY A 141 -0.47 25.02 25.72
N VAL A 142 -1.53 25.00 26.52
CA VAL A 142 -2.64 25.96 26.43
C VAL A 142 -2.18 27.39 26.73
N GLY A 143 -1.30 27.55 27.73
CA GLY A 143 -0.69 28.82 28.13
C GLY A 143 0.72 28.59 28.69
N LEU A 144 1.66 29.51 28.43
CA LEU A 144 3.01 29.47 28.98
C LEU A 144 3.03 30.12 30.36
N GLY A 145 2.81 29.34 31.43
CA GLY A 145 2.77 29.83 32.82
C GLY A 145 1.50 30.63 33.18
N ALA A 146 0.49 30.61 32.33
CA ALA A 146 -0.81 31.23 32.59
C ALA A 146 -1.73 30.28 33.36
N ASP A 147 -2.78 30.86 33.98
CA ASP A 147 -3.89 30.10 34.52
C ASP A 147 -4.60 29.32 33.40
N VAL A 148 -4.64 28.00 33.55
CA VAL A 148 -5.18 27.08 32.53
C VAL A 148 -6.66 27.38 32.28
N GLU A 149 -7.44 27.63 33.32
CA GLU A 149 -8.89 27.91 33.21
C GLU A 149 -9.13 29.17 32.37
N ARG A 150 -8.39 30.24 32.66
CA ARG A 150 -8.48 31.48 31.90
C ARG A 150 -8.10 31.31 30.43
N ALA A 151 -7.05 30.53 30.16
CA ALA A 151 -6.63 30.27 28.79
C ALA A 151 -7.68 29.43 28.03
N GLN A 152 -8.36 28.50 28.68
CA GLN A 152 -9.47 27.73 28.12
C GLN A 152 -10.71 28.58 27.83
N GLU A 153 -11.06 29.53 28.72
CA GLU A 153 -12.12 30.51 28.47
C GLU A 153 -11.80 31.37 27.22
N GLU A 154 -10.53 31.79 27.09
CA GLU A 154 -10.09 32.56 25.93
C GLU A 154 -10.18 31.73 24.63
N ILE A 155 -9.78 30.44 24.63
CA ILE A 155 -9.94 29.54 23.48
C ILE A 155 -11.42 29.41 23.10
N THR A 156 -12.30 29.19 24.07
CA THR A 156 -13.76 29.10 23.85
C THR A 156 -14.32 30.37 23.20
N SER A 157 -13.84 31.54 23.61
CA SER A 157 -14.27 32.82 23.05
C SER A 157 -13.75 33.07 21.63
N ILE A 158 -12.48 32.72 21.37
CA ILE A 158 -11.79 33.06 20.11
C ILE A 158 -12.12 32.06 19.00
N CYS A 159 -12.10 30.75 19.28
CA CYS A 159 -12.19 29.71 18.24
C CYS A 159 -13.07 28.50 18.65
N PRO A 160 -14.37 28.73 18.96
CA PRO A 160 -15.29 27.69 19.45
C PRO A 160 -15.67 26.64 18.40
N ASN A 161 -15.49 26.94 17.10
CA ASN A 161 -16.05 26.17 15.99
C ASN A 161 -15.05 25.16 15.37
N ILE A 162 -13.90 24.93 16.01
CA ILE A 162 -12.88 24.00 15.52
C ILE A 162 -13.44 22.58 15.55
N THR A 163 -13.49 21.96 14.37
CA THR A 163 -13.88 20.57 14.16
C THR A 163 -12.69 19.65 13.89
N GLU A 164 -11.61 20.20 13.33
CA GLU A 164 -10.35 19.49 13.05
C GLU A 164 -9.17 20.29 13.61
N LEU A 165 -8.33 19.62 14.41
CA LEU A 165 -7.15 20.22 15.02
C LEU A 165 -5.92 19.36 14.78
N ASP A 166 -4.90 19.96 14.17
CA ASP A 166 -3.58 19.35 13.99
C ASP A 166 -2.54 20.03 14.88
N LEU A 167 -2.09 19.31 15.90
CA LEU A 167 -1.02 19.68 16.84
C LEU A 167 0.24 18.83 16.63
N SER A 168 0.39 18.17 15.49
CA SER A 168 1.51 17.29 15.18
C SER A 168 2.86 18.00 15.30
N ARG A 169 3.91 17.24 15.60
CA ARG A 169 5.31 17.71 15.63
C ARG A 169 5.51 18.99 16.44
N ASN A 170 5.01 19.02 17.67
CA ASN A 170 5.13 20.13 18.59
C ASN A 170 5.97 19.78 19.84
N LEU A 171 6.02 20.68 20.81
CA LEU A 171 6.86 20.57 22.00
C LEU A 171 6.14 20.00 23.24
N PHE A 172 5.05 19.27 23.04
CA PHE A 172 4.32 18.65 24.14
C PHE A 172 5.16 17.56 24.81
N GLU A 173 5.20 17.60 26.13
CA GLU A 173 5.86 16.60 26.98
C GLU A 173 4.82 15.73 27.72
N ARG A 174 3.65 16.28 28.01
CA ARG A 174 2.56 15.63 28.75
C ARG A 174 1.30 15.53 27.91
N TYR A 175 0.64 14.40 27.94
CA TYR A 175 -0.64 14.22 27.25
C TYR A 175 -1.72 15.15 27.79
N LYS A 176 -1.64 15.49 29.10
CA LYS A 176 -2.50 16.45 29.76
C LYS A 176 -2.50 17.83 29.06
N ASP A 177 -1.36 18.30 28.59
CA ASP A 177 -1.25 19.61 27.91
C ASP A 177 -2.06 19.64 26.61
N VAL A 178 -2.14 18.53 25.89
CA VAL A 178 -2.99 18.36 24.70
C VAL A 178 -4.47 18.36 25.11
N ALA A 179 -4.82 17.62 26.17
CA ALA A 179 -6.19 17.55 26.66
C ALA A 179 -6.72 18.90 27.14
N GLU A 180 -5.86 19.72 27.77
CA GLU A 180 -6.21 21.07 28.23
C GLU A 180 -6.54 22.00 27.04
N ILE A 181 -5.89 21.84 25.88
CA ILE A 181 -6.23 22.57 24.66
C ILE A 181 -7.55 22.09 24.06
N CYS A 182 -7.80 20.77 24.08
CA CYS A 182 -8.98 20.18 23.46
C CYS A 182 -10.25 20.34 24.29
N ALA A 183 -10.14 20.46 25.61
CA ALA A 183 -11.28 20.52 26.52
C ALA A 183 -12.30 21.64 26.22
N PRO A 184 -11.91 22.87 25.84
CA PRO A 184 -12.82 23.92 25.43
C PRO A 184 -13.43 23.72 24.03
N LEU A 185 -12.85 22.87 23.17
CA LEU A 185 -13.27 22.70 21.78
C LEU A 185 -14.39 21.67 21.65
N LYS A 186 -15.62 22.10 21.93
CA LYS A 186 -16.79 21.21 22.04
C LYS A 186 -17.23 20.55 20.72
N GLU A 187 -16.79 21.06 19.57
CA GLU A 187 -17.15 20.54 18.25
C GLU A 187 -16.00 19.73 17.61
N LEU A 188 -14.91 19.46 18.35
CA LEU A 188 -13.75 18.73 17.86
C LEU A 188 -14.11 17.28 17.49
N ARG A 189 -13.84 16.91 16.22
CA ARG A 189 -14.09 15.58 15.62
C ARG A 189 -12.81 14.88 15.19
N VAL A 190 -11.85 15.64 14.66
CA VAL A 190 -10.58 15.11 14.15
C VAL A 190 -9.43 15.71 14.93
N LEU A 191 -8.63 14.86 15.57
CA LEU A 191 -7.45 15.25 16.32
C LEU A 191 -6.21 14.58 15.74
N LYS A 192 -5.24 15.40 15.28
CA LYS A 192 -3.94 14.96 14.80
C LYS A 192 -2.85 15.40 15.78
N ILE A 193 -2.18 14.42 16.38
CA ILE A 193 -1.09 14.61 17.35
C ILE A 193 0.08 13.71 17.02
N SER A 194 0.36 13.59 15.72
CA SER A 194 1.43 12.78 15.16
C SER A 194 2.80 13.39 15.45
N GLY A 195 3.84 12.55 15.56
CA GLY A 195 5.21 13.02 15.78
C GLY A 195 5.46 13.63 17.17
N LEU A 196 4.56 13.47 18.12
CA LEU A 196 4.79 13.89 19.51
C LEU A 196 5.70 12.89 20.23
N ARG A 197 6.50 13.39 21.17
CA ARG A 197 7.41 12.57 22.01
C ARG A 197 7.01 12.73 23.48
N LEU A 198 5.79 12.30 23.79
CA LEU A 198 5.20 12.43 25.14
C LEU A 198 5.99 11.60 26.16
N GLN A 199 6.15 12.16 27.36
CA GLN A 199 6.81 11.51 28.49
C GLN A 199 5.78 10.94 29.47
N THR A 200 4.63 11.59 29.63
CA THR A 200 3.55 11.17 30.53
C THR A 200 2.22 11.10 29.81
N PHE A 201 1.44 10.08 30.15
CA PHE A 201 0.19 9.73 29.48
C PHE A 201 -1.04 9.85 30.40
N ASP A 202 -0.85 10.12 31.67
CA ASP A 202 -1.93 10.12 32.65
C ASP A 202 -2.85 11.34 32.48
N LEU A 203 -4.15 11.09 32.51
CA LEU A 203 -5.21 12.08 32.46
C LEU A 203 -6.18 11.90 33.61
N ASP A 204 -6.29 12.93 34.44
CA ASP A 204 -7.26 12.98 35.53
C ASP A 204 -8.58 13.62 35.03
N GLY A 205 -9.64 12.83 34.91
CA GLY A 205 -11.01 13.34 34.78
C GLY A 205 -11.37 14.17 33.54
N SER A 206 -10.61 14.09 32.47
CA SER A 206 -10.83 14.92 31.27
C SER A 206 -11.98 14.43 30.40
N SER A 207 -12.88 15.34 30.01
CA SER A 207 -13.91 15.12 28.97
C SER A 207 -13.50 15.69 27.59
N ALA A 208 -12.21 15.93 27.38
CA ALA A 208 -11.68 16.64 26.22
C ALA A 208 -11.93 15.96 24.87
N PHE A 209 -12.10 14.63 24.86
CA PHE A 209 -12.09 13.84 23.62
C PHE A 209 -13.41 13.12 23.33
N LEU A 210 -14.50 13.43 24.05
CA LEU A 210 -15.76 12.67 23.95
C LEU A 210 -16.38 12.63 22.56
N LYS A 211 -16.21 13.69 21.77
CA LYS A 211 -16.76 13.81 20.41
C LYS A 211 -15.73 13.50 19.31
N VAL A 212 -14.49 13.19 19.65
CA VAL A 212 -13.46 12.88 18.67
C VAL A 212 -13.78 11.56 17.98
N GLU A 213 -13.90 11.61 16.66
CA GLU A 213 -14.22 10.48 15.80
C GLU A 213 -12.97 9.93 15.07
N GLU A 214 -11.96 10.76 14.86
CA GLU A 214 -10.72 10.41 14.17
C GLU A 214 -9.50 10.88 14.96
N LEU A 215 -8.56 9.96 15.23
CA LEU A 215 -7.33 10.22 15.99
C LEU A 215 -6.11 9.73 15.22
N HIS A 216 -5.12 10.62 15.05
CA HIS A 216 -3.82 10.30 14.43
C HIS A 216 -2.69 10.38 15.46
N LEU A 217 -1.99 9.27 15.65
CA LEU A 217 -0.83 9.09 16.53
C LEU A 217 0.41 8.63 15.75
N ASN A 218 0.54 9.06 14.50
CA ASN A 218 1.58 8.58 13.58
C ASN A 218 2.96 9.09 14.00
N ASP A 219 4.02 8.34 13.66
CA ASP A 219 5.43 8.74 13.85
C ASP A 219 5.79 9.20 15.27
N SER A 220 5.07 8.73 16.27
CA SER A 220 5.24 9.17 17.67
C SER A 220 6.14 8.27 18.49
N LEU A 221 6.61 7.14 17.90
CA LEU A 221 7.43 6.09 18.53
C LEU A 221 6.78 5.51 19.80
N LEU A 222 5.46 5.40 19.78
CA LEU A 222 4.65 4.88 20.89
C LEU A 222 4.67 3.35 20.90
N SER A 223 4.79 2.78 22.12
CA SER A 223 4.53 1.35 22.32
C SER A 223 3.03 1.04 22.31
N PRO A 224 2.61 -0.22 22.10
CA PRO A 224 1.20 -0.61 22.19
C PRO A 224 0.56 -0.22 23.54
N GLU A 225 1.29 -0.36 24.62
CA GLU A 225 0.84 0.02 25.97
C GLU A 225 0.59 1.52 26.09
N GLN A 226 1.49 2.35 25.55
CA GLN A 226 1.34 3.79 25.56
C GLN A 226 0.14 4.24 24.70
N ILE A 227 -0.06 3.62 23.54
CA ILE A 227 -1.25 3.86 22.71
C ILE A 227 -2.52 3.55 23.50
N LEU A 228 -2.60 2.39 24.15
CA LEU A 228 -3.77 2.05 24.96
C LEU A 228 -3.96 2.98 26.15
N ARG A 229 -2.90 3.43 26.82
CA ARG A 229 -2.98 4.46 27.88
C ARG A 229 -3.50 5.79 27.36
N MET A 230 -3.21 6.17 26.13
CA MET A 230 -3.76 7.38 25.51
C MET A 230 -5.23 7.24 25.17
N LEU A 231 -5.72 6.03 24.94
CA LEU A 231 -7.11 5.75 24.58
C LEU A 231 -8.00 5.49 25.78
N THR A 232 -7.42 5.15 26.94
CA THR A 232 -8.13 4.68 28.12
C THR A 232 -7.66 5.39 29.38
N ARG A 233 -8.54 5.43 30.37
CA ARG A 233 -8.24 5.90 31.73
C ARG A 233 -8.55 4.79 32.73
N ARG A 234 -7.62 4.51 33.62
CA ARG A 234 -7.85 3.63 34.77
C ARG A 234 -8.38 4.43 35.94
N ASN A 235 -9.54 4.08 36.45
CA ASN A 235 -10.15 4.69 37.61
C ASN A 235 -9.59 4.11 38.92
N LYS A 236 -9.93 4.75 40.05
CA LYS A 236 -9.48 4.31 41.39
C LYS A 236 -10.07 2.95 41.81
N ASP A 237 -11.23 2.58 41.26
CA ASP A 237 -11.92 1.30 41.45
C ASP A 237 -11.45 0.21 40.50
N GLU A 238 -10.33 0.43 39.79
CA GLU A 238 -9.75 -0.44 38.76
C GLU A 238 -10.57 -0.58 37.48
N SER A 239 -11.72 0.11 37.35
CA SER A 239 -12.46 0.18 36.09
C SER A 239 -11.66 0.96 35.03
N ILE A 240 -11.91 0.66 33.76
CA ILE A 240 -11.28 1.35 32.64
C ILE A 240 -12.36 2.07 31.83
N ASP A 241 -12.21 3.39 31.70
CA ASP A 241 -13.02 4.23 30.86
C ASP A 241 -12.34 4.48 29.52
N LEU A 242 -13.12 4.57 28.45
CA LEU A 242 -12.65 5.03 27.16
C LEU A 242 -12.58 6.56 27.15
N LEU A 243 -11.42 7.12 26.81
CA LEU A 243 -11.26 8.57 26.63
C LEU A 243 -11.88 9.06 25.32
N PHE A 244 -12.01 8.16 24.33
CA PHE A 244 -12.56 8.43 23.01
C PHE A 244 -13.77 7.53 22.71
N PRO A 245 -14.91 7.71 23.37
CA PRO A 245 -16.08 6.82 23.20
C PRO A 245 -16.73 6.92 21.82
N SER A 246 -16.47 8.00 21.07
CA SER A 246 -16.98 8.22 19.71
C SER A 246 -16.00 7.88 18.59
N LEU A 247 -14.83 7.30 18.92
CA LEU A 247 -13.75 7.05 17.98
C LEU A 247 -14.15 6.02 16.90
N LYS A 248 -14.05 6.40 15.63
CA LYS A 248 -14.34 5.57 14.46
C LYS A 248 -13.07 5.20 13.69
N SER A 249 -12.10 6.11 13.65
CA SER A 249 -10.85 5.94 12.91
C SER A 249 -9.64 6.20 13.80
N LEU A 250 -8.73 5.23 13.86
CA LEU A 250 -7.46 5.32 14.57
C LEU A 250 -6.30 5.08 13.62
N SER A 251 -5.34 6.01 13.59
CA SER A 251 -4.10 5.86 12.85
C SER A 251 -2.89 5.86 13.78
N VAL A 252 -2.09 4.78 13.71
CA VAL A 252 -0.86 4.57 14.49
C VAL A 252 0.33 4.20 13.57
N ALA A 253 0.35 4.79 12.38
CA ALA A 253 1.40 4.53 11.40
C ALA A 253 2.79 5.02 11.88
N GLY A 254 3.87 4.37 11.42
CA GLY A 254 5.24 4.84 11.66
C GLY A 254 5.73 4.73 13.11
N ASN A 255 5.09 3.92 13.97
CA ASN A 255 5.47 3.78 15.38
C ASN A 255 6.49 2.65 15.64
N ASN A 256 7.01 2.03 14.58
CA ASN A 256 7.96 0.90 14.68
C ASN A 256 7.38 -0.32 15.44
N LEU A 257 6.06 -0.51 15.39
CA LEU A 257 5.39 -1.60 16.07
C LEU A 257 5.66 -2.94 15.36
N SER A 258 6.08 -3.95 16.12
CA SER A 258 6.23 -5.33 15.62
C SER A 258 5.14 -6.26 16.15
N THR A 259 4.48 -5.87 17.23
CA THR A 259 3.38 -6.57 17.89
C THR A 259 2.35 -5.55 18.36
N PHE A 260 1.11 -5.97 18.54
CA PHE A 260 0.08 -5.15 19.18
C PHE A 260 -0.74 -6.05 20.10
N TYR A 261 -0.59 -5.90 21.40
CA TYR A 261 -1.29 -6.70 22.39
C TYR A 261 -1.74 -5.83 23.58
N ALA A 262 -2.84 -6.21 24.18
CA ALA A 262 -3.29 -5.56 25.39
C ALA A 262 -2.49 -6.11 26.60
N PRO A 263 -1.73 -5.30 27.30
CA PRO A 263 -1.01 -5.73 28.49
C PRO A 263 -1.97 -5.76 29.69
N THR A 264 -3.00 -6.56 29.63
CA THR A 264 -3.99 -6.59 30.70
C THR A 264 -3.97 -7.92 31.43
N PRO A 265 -4.05 -7.90 32.76
CA PRO A 265 -4.49 -9.09 33.47
C PRO A 265 -5.86 -9.49 32.91
N PRO A 266 -6.18 -10.79 32.77
CA PRO A 266 -7.40 -11.29 32.14
C PRO A 266 -8.72 -10.82 32.77
N SER A 267 -8.67 -10.03 33.83
CA SER A 267 -9.80 -9.52 34.57
C SER A 267 -10.44 -8.23 34.02
N VAL A 268 -9.77 -7.50 33.09
CA VAL A 268 -10.31 -6.24 32.54
C VAL A 268 -10.27 -6.26 31.03
N SER A 269 -11.43 -6.28 30.42
CA SER A 269 -11.58 -6.25 28.95
C SER A 269 -11.73 -4.82 28.46
N ILE A 270 -10.75 -4.35 27.66
CA ILE A 270 -10.84 -3.08 26.94
C ILE A 270 -11.39 -3.40 25.54
N VAL A 271 -12.51 -2.78 25.17
CA VAL A 271 -13.15 -3.00 23.85
C VAL A 271 -13.58 -1.66 23.24
N PHE A 272 -13.09 -1.40 22.03
CA PHE A 272 -13.42 -0.22 21.23
C PHE A 272 -14.47 -0.60 20.17
N THR A 273 -15.74 -0.62 20.55
CA THR A 273 -16.85 -1.08 19.68
C THR A 273 -17.19 -0.11 18.54
N THR A 274 -16.79 1.15 18.64
CA THR A 274 -17.07 2.19 17.66
C THR A 274 -16.01 2.30 16.57
N VAL A 275 -14.80 1.75 16.80
CA VAL A 275 -13.70 1.81 15.84
C VAL A 275 -13.96 0.87 14.67
N THR A 276 -14.07 1.44 13.48
CA THR A 276 -14.28 0.72 12.21
C THR A 276 -13.08 0.80 11.27
N THR A 277 -12.20 1.78 11.45
CA THR A 277 -11.02 1.97 10.60
C THR A 277 -9.75 2.01 11.45
N LEU A 278 -8.78 1.16 11.12
CA LEU A 278 -7.47 1.11 11.78
C LEU A 278 -6.36 1.17 10.74
N THR A 279 -5.49 2.18 10.85
CA THR A 279 -4.31 2.35 10.01
C THR A 279 -3.05 2.09 10.84
N MET A 280 -2.30 1.06 10.46
CA MET A 280 -1.05 0.63 11.11
C MET A 280 0.11 0.57 10.10
N ASP A 281 0.10 1.47 9.14
CA ASP A 281 1.07 1.54 8.05
C ASP A 281 2.48 1.86 8.57
N MET A 282 3.51 1.57 7.76
CA MET A 282 4.92 1.91 8.08
C MET A 282 5.38 1.40 9.47
N ASN A 283 4.93 0.21 9.84
CA ASN A 283 5.37 -0.46 11.08
C ASN A 283 6.26 -1.67 10.75
N ALA A 284 6.50 -2.53 11.71
CA ALA A 284 7.41 -3.67 11.56
C ALA A 284 6.70 -5.03 11.74
N PHE A 285 5.41 -5.13 11.42
CA PHE A 285 4.67 -6.38 11.51
C PHE A 285 5.15 -7.39 10.47
N ILE A 286 5.33 -8.65 10.90
CA ILE A 286 5.87 -9.73 10.06
C ILE A 286 4.80 -10.74 9.68
N SER A 287 3.79 -10.95 10.54
CA SER A 287 2.74 -11.94 10.33
C SER A 287 1.36 -11.34 10.55
N LEU A 288 0.40 -11.67 9.66
CA LEU A 288 -0.95 -11.12 9.68
C LEU A 288 -1.83 -11.76 10.76
N VAL A 289 -1.83 -13.09 10.86
CA VAL A 289 -2.76 -13.83 11.75
C VAL A 289 -2.51 -13.52 13.23
N PRO A 290 -1.28 -13.56 13.77
CA PRO A 290 -1.02 -13.19 15.16
C PRO A 290 -1.43 -11.75 15.49
N LEU A 291 -1.24 -10.83 14.55
CA LEU A 291 -1.69 -9.44 14.70
C LEU A 291 -3.22 -9.38 14.81
N CYS A 292 -3.94 -10.00 13.87
CA CYS A 292 -5.41 -10.00 13.90
C CYS A 292 -5.97 -10.65 15.16
N ILE A 293 -5.39 -11.77 15.64
CA ILE A 293 -5.78 -12.40 16.92
C ILE A 293 -5.67 -11.41 18.09
N SER A 294 -4.66 -10.56 18.08
CA SER A 294 -4.48 -9.51 19.10
C SER A 294 -5.46 -8.35 18.97
N LEU A 295 -5.89 -8.04 17.72
CA LEU A 295 -6.78 -6.90 17.44
C LEU A 295 -8.26 -7.23 17.65
N VAL A 296 -8.69 -8.47 17.38
CA VAL A 296 -10.12 -8.90 17.48
C VAL A 296 -10.74 -8.54 18.84
N PRO A 297 -10.14 -8.86 19.99
CA PRO A 297 -10.74 -8.53 21.30
C PRO A 297 -10.80 -7.01 21.56
N LEU A 298 -9.91 -6.23 20.94
CA LEU A 298 -9.85 -4.77 21.14
C LEU A 298 -10.81 -4.02 20.20
N PHE A 299 -10.90 -4.46 18.93
CA PHE A 299 -11.62 -3.76 17.85
C PHE A 299 -12.56 -4.73 17.10
N PRO A 300 -13.62 -5.27 17.72
CA PRO A 300 -14.43 -6.35 17.14
C PRO A 300 -15.18 -5.93 15.85
N ASN A 301 -15.46 -4.64 15.67
CA ASN A 301 -16.25 -4.11 14.56
C ASN A 301 -15.40 -3.48 13.44
N LEU A 302 -14.13 -3.84 13.34
CA LEU A 302 -13.23 -3.29 12.35
C LEU A 302 -13.66 -3.72 10.94
N THR A 303 -13.87 -2.74 10.05
CA THR A 303 -14.24 -2.94 8.64
C THR A 303 -13.08 -2.65 7.68
N THR A 304 -12.20 -1.74 8.08
CA THR A 304 -11.04 -1.32 7.27
C THR A 304 -9.76 -1.47 8.08
N LEU A 305 -8.81 -2.26 7.55
CA LEU A 305 -7.48 -2.44 8.13
C LEU A 305 -6.42 -2.09 7.09
N SER A 306 -5.57 -1.10 7.37
CA SER A 306 -4.41 -0.77 6.56
C SER A 306 -3.12 -1.18 7.27
N LEU A 307 -2.29 -1.95 6.56
CA LEU A 307 -0.99 -2.48 6.98
C LEU A 307 0.08 -2.24 5.90
N GLN A 308 -0.09 -1.17 5.14
CA GLN A 308 0.83 -0.79 4.07
C GLN A 308 2.24 -0.53 4.60
N HIS A 309 3.28 -0.81 3.80
CA HIS A 309 4.68 -0.61 4.18
C HIS A 309 5.08 -1.30 5.50
N ASN A 310 4.66 -2.55 5.68
CA ASN A 310 5.12 -3.41 6.76
C ASN A 310 6.11 -4.47 6.24
N LYS A 311 6.37 -5.51 7.04
CA LYS A 311 7.26 -6.62 6.70
C LYS A 311 6.50 -7.94 6.64
N ILE A 312 5.18 -7.90 6.36
CA ILE A 312 4.34 -9.09 6.38
C ILE A 312 4.77 -10.01 5.23
N SER A 313 5.20 -11.21 5.61
CA SER A 313 5.65 -12.25 4.68
C SER A 313 4.83 -13.54 4.80
N THR A 314 4.19 -13.75 5.94
CA THR A 314 3.42 -14.97 6.26
C THR A 314 2.07 -14.62 6.86
N PHE A 315 1.09 -15.52 6.66
CA PHE A 315 -0.23 -15.40 7.30
C PHE A 315 -0.43 -16.45 8.40
N ASN A 316 0.48 -17.43 8.49
CA ASN A 316 0.32 -18.56 9.40
C ASN A 316 0.67 -18.18 10.85
N SER A 317 -0.15 -18.67 11.76
CA SER A 317 0.24 -18.82 13.18
C SER A 317 1.02 -20.13 13.33
N SER A 318 2.21 -20.08 13.89
CA SER A 318 3.01 -21.27 14.19
C SER A 318 2.42 -22.14 15.33
N ALA A 319 1.18 -21.88 15.76
CA ALA A 319 0.63 -22.42 17.02
C ALA A 319 -0.80 -23.00 16.92
N SER A 320 -1.33 -23.40 15.77
CA SER A 320 -2.67 -24.02 15.76
C SER A 320 -2.68 -25.43 15.21
N THR A 321 -2.73 -26.38 16.16
CA THR A 321 -3.11 -27.80 15.98
C THR A 321 -4.63 -28.00 16.10
N THR A 322 -5.49 -27.03 15.85
CA THR A 322 -6.94 -27.17 15.93
C THR A 322 -7.60 -27.07 14.56
N ASP A 323 -8.32 -28.10 14.25
CA ASP A 323 -8.93 -28.52 12.98
C ASP A 323 -10.12 -27.66 12.49
N GLN A 324 -10.12 -26.39 12.44
CA GLN A 324 -11.06 -25.62 11.58
C GLN A 324 -10.58 -24.17 11.46
N PRO A 325 -10.45 -23.60 10.29
CA PRO A 325 -10.27 -22.16 10.14
C PRO A 325 -11.58 -21.45 10.50
N THR A 326 -11.72 -21.05 11.75
CA THR A 326 -12.77 -20.11 12.13
C THR A 326 -12.46 -18.76 11.48
N PRO A 327 -13.47 -18.05 10.91
CA PRO A 327 -13.24 -16.70 10.39
C PRO A 327 -12.59 -15.84 11.46
N LEU A 328 -11.41 -15.30 11.16
CA LEU A 328 -10.66 -14.53 12.13
C LEU A 328 -11.27 -13.14 12.33
N TYR A 329 -11.68 -12.51 11.24
CA TYR A 329 -12.22 -11.15 11.27
C TYR A 329 -13.36 -10.99 10.22
N PRO A 330 -14.57 -11.48 10.52
CA PRO A 330 -15.68 -11.46 9.56
C PRO A 330 -16.17 -10.06 9.20
N SER A 331 -15.88 -9.04 10.01
CA SER A 331 -16.30 -7.67 9.75
C SER A 331 -15.42 -6.93 8.74
N ILE A 332 -14.18 -7.39 8.48
CA ILE A 332 -13.28 -6.70 7.54
C ILE A 332 -13.76 -6.85 6.10
N THR A 333 -13.97 -5.71 5.45
CA THR A 333 -14.34 -5.59 4.03
C THR A 333 -13.23 -4.96 3.19
N ILE A 334 -12.35 -4.15 3.80
CA ILE A 334 -11.25 -3.47 3.14
C ILE A 334 -9.93 -3.81 3.83
N LEU A 335 -8.97 -4.37 3.09
CA LEU A 335 -7.65 -4.73 3.59
C LEU A 335 -6.56 -4.18 2.69
N ASN A 336 -5.62 -3.43 3.26
CA ASN A 336 -4.45 -2.93 2.55
C ASN A 336 -3.17 -3.62 3.05
N LEU A 337 -2.57 -4.43 2.19
CA LEU A 337 -1.30 -5.13 2.39
C LEU A 337 -0.23 -4.69 1.38
N SER A 338 -0.39 -3.55 0.72
CA SER A 338 0.58 -3.03 -0.25
C SER A 338 1.96 -2.82 0.38
N HIS A 339 3.01 -2.92 -0.42
CA HIS A 339 4.40 -2.70 0.05
C HIS A 339 4.79 -3.57 1.25
N ASN A 340 4.48 -4.86 1.19
CA ASN A 340 4.88 -5.85 2.17
C ASN A 340 5.89 -6.87 1.56
N ALA A 341 6.19 -7.94 2.27
CA ALA A 341 7.18 -8.94 1.87
C ALA A 341 6.54 -10.29 1.47
N ILE A 342 5.30 -10.28 0.97
CA ILE A 342 4.57 -11.48 0.56
C ILE A 342 5.22 -12.05 -0.72
N THR A 343 5.79 -13.25 -0.63
CA THR A 343 6.51 -13.91 -1.74
C THR A 343 5.69 -14.98 -2.45
N ASP A 344 4.71 -15.58 -1.76
CA ASP A 344 3.90 -16.68 -2.26
C ASP A 344 2.45 -16.25 -2.50
N SER A 345 2.00 -16.40 -3.74
CA SER A 345 0.61 -16.11 -4.12
C SER A 345 -0.42 -17.03 -3.44
N ARG A 346 -0.01 -18.22 -2.99
CA ARG A 346 -0.87 -19.16 -2.26
C ARG A 346 -1.32 -18.60 -0.91
N VAL A 347 -0.51 -17.75 -0.29
CA VAL A 347 -0.83 -17.05 0.95
C VAL A 347 -2.10 -16.19 0.77
N VAL A 348 -2.32 -15.63 -0.41
CA VAL A 348 -3.53 -14.86 -0.74
C VAL A 348 -4.78 -15.76 -0.75
N SER A 349 -4.64 -17.04 -1.06
CA SER A 349 -5.75 -18.00 -1.08
C SER A 349 -6.38 -18.26 0.30
N SER A 350 -5.66 -17.99 1.40
CA SER A 350 -6.19 -18.11 2.76
C SER A 350 -7.03 -16.90 3.21
N LEU A 351 -7.01 -15.80 2.46
CA LEU A 351 -7.75 -14.59 2.84
C LEU A 351 -9.27 -14.79 2.95
N PRO A 352 -9.96 -15.56 2.07
CA PRO A 352 -11.40 -15.79 2.20
C PRO A 352 -11.78 -16.52 3.50
N GLU A 353 -10.91 -17.41 3.99
CA GLU A 353 -11.12 -18.13 5.25
C GLU A 353 -10.95 -17.19 6.45
N LEU A 354 -9.99 -16.29 6.39
CA LEU A 354 -9.69 -15.32 7.45
C LEU A 354 -10.67 -14.15 7.45
N PHE A 355 -11.05 -13.67 6.27
CA PHE A 355 -11.86 -12.46 6.02
C PHE A 355 -12.97 -12.77 4.99
N PRO A 356 -14.02 -13.48 5.38
CA PRO A 356 -15.04 -13.98 4.44
C PRO A 356 -15.81 -12.88 3.70
N ASN A 357 -15.90 -11.67 4.28
CA ASN A 357 -16.57 -10.53 3.69
C ASN A 357 -15.64 -9.52 3.01
N LEU A 358 -14.40 -9.93 2.70
CA LEU A 358 -13.43 -9.08 2.02
C LEU A 358 -13.89 -8.74 0.59
N THR A 359 -14.09 -7.46 0.31
CA THR A 359 -14.52 -6.94 -1.00
C THR A 359 -13.46 -6.07 -1.67
N SER A 360 -12.58 -5.43 -0.91
CA SER A 360 -11.51 -4.57 -1.42
C SER A 360 -10.16 -4.97 -0.86
N LEU A 361 -9.20 -5.24 -1.74
CA LEU A 361 -7.84 -5.66 -1.38
C LEU A 361 -6.80 -4.81 -2.12
N GLN A 362 -5.81 -4.30 -1.40
CA GLN A 362 -4.60 -3.71 -1.97
C GLN A 362 -3.41 -4.60 -1.59
N VAL A 363 -2.68 -5.10 -2.60
CA VAL A 363 -1.51 -5.99 -2.44
C VAL A 363 -0.38 -5.62 -3.40
N SER A 364 -0.44 -4.45 -4.02
CA SER A 364 0.61 -3.96 -4.93
C SER A 364 1.98 -3.91 -4.22
N ASN A 365 3.05 -3.96 -5.01
CA ASN A 365 4.42 -3.90 -4.50
C ASN A 365 4.78 -4.98 -3.46
N ASN A 366 4.21 -6.18 -3.61
CA ASN A 366 4.66 -7.38 -2.92
C ASN A 366 5.50 -8.25 -3.87
N PRO A 367 6.53 -8.97 -3.37
CA PRO A 367 7.39 -9.78 -4.22
C PRO A 367 6.67 -10.84 -5.05
N PHE A 368 5.51 -11.36 -4.60
CA PHE A 368 4.77 -12.36 -5.38
C PHE A 368 4.25 -11.81 -6.71
N PHE A 369 3.90 -10.52 -6.80
CA PHE A 369 3.56 -9.88 -8.07
C PHE A 369 4.77 -9.86 -9.01
N LEU A 370 5.97 -9.56 -8.49
CA LEU A 370 7.22 -9.56 -9.25
C LEU A 370 7.62 -10.98 -9.69
N ASN A 371 7.44 -11.99 -8.82
CA ASN A 371 7.78 -13.39 -9.11
C ASN A 371 6.84 -14.04 -10.12
N LEU A 372 5.56 -13.69 -10.13
CA LEU A 372 4.63 -14.12 -11.17
C LEU A 372 5.01 -13.55 -12.53
N THR A 373 5.57 -12.35 -12.57
CA THR A 373 6.09 -11.74 -13.81
C THR A 373 7.30 -12.48 -14.36
N SER A 374 8.14 -13.06 -13.52
CA SER A 374 9.38 -13.75 -13.97
C SER A 374 9.17 -15.20 -14.36
N ARG A 375 8.15 -15.90 -13.84
CA ARG A 375 7.90 -17.32 -14.12
C ARG A 375 7.00 -17.57 -15.32
N THR A 376 6.12 -16.67 -15.61
CA THR A 376 5.28 -16.72 -16.80
C THR A 376 5.97 -15.92 -17.88
N THR A 377 6.24 -16.54 -18.99
CA THR A 377 6.90 -15.95 -20.17
C THR A 377 6.11 -14.80 -20.83
N HIS A 378 5.15 -14.20 -20.13
CA HIS A 378 4.24 -13.19 -20.65
C HIS A 378 4.18 -12.03 -19.69
N GLY A 379 4.65 -10.86 -20.04
CA GLY A 379 4.76 -9.64 -19.29
C GLY A 379 3.48 -9.17 -18.58
N ILE A 380 3.53 -8.82 -17.22
CA ILE A 380 2.55 -9.51 -16.41
C ILE A 380 2.26 -8.86 -15.08
N GLU A 381 2.11 -7.58 -15.09
CA GLU A 381 1.24 -6.97 -14.10
C GLU A 381 -0.19 -7.56 -14.16
N ASP A 382 -0.64 -7.90 -15.38
CA ASP A 382 -1.98 -8.47 -15.60
C ASP A 382 -2.14 -9.90 -15.06
N ALA A 383 -1.10 -10.75 -15.05
CA ALA A 383 -1.24 -12.12 -14.54
C ALA A 383 -1.39 -12.19 -13.02
N ALA A 384 -0.66 -11.35 -12.28
CA ALA A 384 -0.82 -11.27 -10.84
C ALA A 384 -2.23 -10.78 -10.48
N PHE A 385 -2.76 -9.82 -11.23
CA PHE A 385 -4.12 -9.36 -11.11
C PHE A 385 -5.12 -10.50 -11.39
N LEU A 386 -5.01 -11.16 -12.54
CA LEU A 386 -5.91 -12.23 -12.97
C LEU A 386 -5.92 -13.42 -11.98
N ILE A 387 -4.74 -13.87 -11.51
CA ILE A 387 -4.63 -14.95 -10.53
C ILE A 387 -5.24 -14.54 -9.19
N THR A 388 -5.00 -13.30 -8.74
CA THR A 388 -5.56 -12.82 -7.47
C THR A 388 -7.08 -12.73 -7.53
N VAL A 389 -7.63 -12.19 -8.63
CA VAL A 389 -9.08 -12.12 -8.87
C VAL A 389 -9.71 -13.50 -8.89
N ALA A 390 -9.06 -14.47 -9.52
CA ALA A 390 -9.57 -15.85 -9.59
C ALA A 390 -9.63 -16.54 -8.22
N ARG A 391 -8.61 -16.32 -7.38
CA ARG A 391 -8.51 -16.91 -6.05
C ARG A 391 -9.46 -16.31 -5.03
N LEU A 392 -9.90 -15.06 -5.23
CA LEU A 392 -10.74 -14.30 -4.30
C LEU A 392 -12.12 -14.02 -4.92
N PRO A 393 -13.09 -14.94 -4.80
CA PRO A 393 -14.38 -14.84 -5.48
C PRO A 393 -15.23 -13.64 -5.04
N THR A 394 -15.14 -13.22 -3.78
CA THR A 394 -15.94 -12.12 -3.20
C THR A 394 -15.38 -10.73 -3.53
N LEU A 395 -14.15 -10.65 -4.06
CA LEU A 395 -13.47 -9.38 -4.27
C LEU A 395 -14.14 -8.59 -5.40
N THR A 396 -14.43 -7.32 -5.15
CA THR A 396 -14.99 -6.38 -6.14
C THR A 396 -13.99 -5.31 -6.57
N MET A 397 -12.95 -5.10 -5.77
CA MET A 397 -11.90 -4.10 -6.02
C MET A 397 -10.52 -4.68 -5.69
N LEU A 398 -9.57 -4.59 -6.61
CA LEU A 398 -8.17 -4.98 -6.41
C LEU A 398 -7.23 -3.84 -6.83
N ASN A 399 -6.36 -3.41 -5.91
CA ASN A 399 -5.40 -2.31 -6.14
C ASN A 399 -6.07 -1.06 -6.73
N TYR A 400 -7.18 -0.63 -6.14
CA TYR A 400 -8.02 0.51 -6.56
C TYR A 400 -8.68 0.35 -7.95
N THR A 401 -8.61 -0.82 -8.56
CA THR A 401 -9.28 -1.15 -9.82
C THR A 401 -10.53 -1.98 -9.55
N SER A 402 -11.66 -1.53 -10.05
CA SER A 402 -12.92 -2.30 -9.97
C SER A 402 -12.82 -3.54 -10.85
N ILE A 403 -13.26 -4.69 -10.32
CA ILE A 403 -13.24 -5.97 -11.02
C ILE A 403 -14.56 -6.12 -11.77
N THR A 404 -14.52 -6.14 -13.10
CA THR A 404 -15.67 -6.41 -13.93
C THR A 404 -15.97 -7.92 -14.02
N GLU A 405 -17.18 -8.29 -14.46
CA GLU A 405 -17.52 -9.71 -14.73
C GLU A 405 -16.58 -10.32 -15.77
N LYS A 406 -16.15 -9.53 -16.75
CA LYS A 406 -15.19 -9.97 -17.75
C LYS A 406 -13.81 -10.22 -17.14
N ASP A 407 -13.29 -9.30 -16.31
CA ASP A 407 -11.99 -9.47 -15.64
C ASP A 407 -12.02 -10.73 -14.75
N ARG A 408 -13.14 -11.00 -14.09
CA ARG A 408 -13.32 -12.20 -13.27
C ARG A 408 -13.29 -13.46 -14.13
N MET A 409 -14.05 -13.48 -15.22
CA MET A 409 -14.08 -14.64 -16.12
C MET A 409 -12.68 -14.87 -16.72
N ASP A 410 -12.04 -13.85 -17.26
CA ASP A 410 -10.69 -13.94 -17.84
C ASP A 410 -9.67 -14.41 -16.79
N GLY A 411 -9.78 -13.93 -15.55
CA GLY A 411 -8.95 -14.34 -14.43
C GLY A 411 -9.13 -15.80 -14.05
N GLU A 412 -10.37 -16.25 -13.87
CA GLU A 412 -10.70 -17.63 -13.51
C GLU A 412 -10.23 -18.62 -14.59
N LEU A 413 -10.44 -18.28 -15.87
CA LEU A 413 -10.00 -19.08 -16.99
C LEU A 413 -8.45 -19.14 -17.09
N TYR A 414 -7.78 -18.02 -16.86
CA TYR A 414 -6.32 -17.98 -16.83
C TYR A 414 -5.76 -18.80 -15.66
N TYR A 415 -6.34 -18.64 -14.46
CA TYR A 415 -5.94 -19.41 -13.28
C TYR A 415 -6.06 -20.92 -13.50
N LEU A 416 -7.16 -21.41 -14.09
CA LEU A 416 -7.33 -22.83 -14.41
C LEU A 416 -6.17 -23.35 -15.25
N SER A 417 -5.74 -22.59 -16.26
CA SER A 417 -4.65 -23.01 -17.14
C SER A 417 -3.27 -23.03 -16.44
N VAL A 418 -3.05 -22.14 -15.48
CA VAL A 418 -1.83 -22.10 -14.67
C VAL A 418 -1.83 -23.21 -13.65
N ALA A 419 -2.93 -23.36 -12.92
CA ALA A 419 -3.09 -24.38 -11.90
C ALA A 419 -2.91 -25.80 -12.45
N GLU A 420 -3.45 -26.10 -13.65
CA GLU A 420 -3.25 -27.40 -14.29
C GLU A 420 -1.78 -27.72 -14.52
N LYS A 421 -0.99 -26.75 -14.98
CA LYS A 421 0.45 -26.95 -15.19
C LYS A 421 1.18 -27.17 -13.88
N GLU A 422 0.83 -26.39 -12.85
CA GLU A 422 1.43 -26.52 -11.51
C GLU A 422 1.07 -27.89 -10.88
N ILE A 423 -0.18 -28.34 -11.01
CA ILE A 423 -0.62 -29.66 -10.53
C ILE A 423 0.13 -30.78 -11.27
N GLN A 424 0.25 -30.69 -12.60
CA GLN A 424 0.98 -31.69 -13.39
C GLN A 424 2.46 -31.75 -12.98
N ASN A 425 3.12 -30.61 -12.79
CA ASN A 425 4.52 -30.55 -12.35
C ASN A 425 4.67 -31.10 -10.93
N ALA A 426 3.82 -30.68 -9.99
CA ALA A 426 3.84 -31.17 -8.61
C ALA A 426 3.64 -32.69 -8.55
N PHE A 427 2.80 -33.25 -9.44
CA PHE A 427 2.55 -34.67 -9.52
C PHE A 427 3.74 -35.46 -10.10
N GLN A 428 4.48 -34.89 -11.05
CA GLN A 428 5.71 -35.49 -11.60
C GLN A 428 6.84 -35.50 -10.56
N ASP A 429 6.95 -34.44 -9.77
CA ASP A 429 7.98 -34.32 -8.72
C ASP A 429 7.67 -35.24 -7.52
N THR A 430 6.40 -35.57 -7.26
CA THR A 430 5.94 -36.34 -6.08
C THR A 430 6.13 -37.86 -6.24
N GLN A 431 6.62 -38.37 -7.38
CA GLN A 431 6.99 -39.78 -7.49
C GLN A 431 8.13 -40.19 -6.52
N SER A 432 8.73 -39.23 -5.81
CA SER A 432 9.79 -39.43 -4.82
C SER A 432 9.40 -39.11 -3.36
N THR A 433 8.19 -38.63 -3.04
CA THR A 433 7.81 -38.16 -1.68
C THR A 433 6.46 -38.68 -1.20
N THR A 434 6.32 -38.79 0.12
CA THR A 434 5.23 -39.48 0.84
C THR A 434 3.82 -38.88 0.64
N ASN A 435 2.78 -39.74 0.67
CA ASN A 435 1.34 -39.44 0.53
C ASN A 435 0.78 -38.26 1.38
N ASN A 436 1.49 -37.83 2.43
CA ASN A 436 1.01 -36.74 3.30
C ASN A 436 1.25 -35.33 2.72
N ASP A 437 2.30 -35.15 1.92
CA ASP A 437 2.57 -33.84 1.31
C ASP A 437 1.60 -33.57 0.14
N PHE A 438 1.16 -34.62 -0.54
CA PHE A 438 0.13 -34.51 -1.59
C PHE A 438 -1.25 -34.13 -1.02
N ARG A 439 -1.64 -34.66 0.14
CA ARG A 439 -2.93 -34.30 0.78
C ARG A 439 -2.95 -32.84 1.27
N ARG A 440 -1.83 -32.29 1.70
CA ARG A 440 -1.69 -30.85 2.02
C ARG A 440 -1.82 -29.99 0.78
N SER A 441 -1.23 -30.43 -0.33
CA SER A 441 -1.35 -29.69 -1.59
C SER A 441 -2.77 -29.69 -2.17
N LEU A 442 -3.61 -30.67 -1.84
CA LEU A 442 -5.02 -30.70 -2.27
C LEU A 442 -5.86 -29.55 -1.67
N GLN A 443 -5.56 -29.10 -0.44
CA GLN A 443 -6.22 -27.94 0.15
C GLN A 443 -5.85 -26.65 -0.60
N ASP A 444 -4.62 -26.55 -1.12
CA ASP A 444 -4.17 -25.42 -1.93
C ASP A 444 -4.93 -25.32 -3.27
N TRP A 445 -5.57 -26.44 -3.71
CA TRP A 445 -6.29 -26.52 -4.99
C TRP A 445 -7.82 -26.51 -4.86
N ALA A 446 -8.37 -26.23 -3.68
CA ALA A 446 -9.82 -26.19 -3.46
C ALA A 446 -10.52 -25.26 -4.46
N ARG A 447 -9.95 -24.07 -4.68
CA ARG A 447 -10.48 -23.11 -5.66
C ARG A 447 -10.41 -23.60 -7.10
N TYR A 448 -9.36 -24.37 -7.46
CA TYR A 448 -9.25 -25.00 -8.77
C TYR A 448 -10.40 -25.99 -8.99
N MET A 449 -10.71 -26.85 -8.01
CA MET A 449 -11.80 -27.83 -8.11
C MET A 449 -13.15 -27.15 -8.26
N GLU A 450 -13.43 -26.11 -7.45
CA GLU A 450 -14.65 -25.31 -7.55
C GLU A 450 -14.81 -24.67 -8.94
N LEU A 451 -13.74 -24.18 -9.53
CA LEU A 451 -13.77 -23.58 -10.87
C LEU A 451 -13.90 -24.63 -11.98
N CYS A 452 -13.37 -25.85 -11.80
CA CYS A 452 -13.63 -26.97 -12.71
C CYS A 452 -15.14 -27.30 -12.74
N ASP A 453 -15.78 -27.36 -11.59
CA ASP A 453 -17.24 -27.60 -11.50
C ASP A 453 -18.04 -26.44 -12.13
N LYS A 454 -17.63 -25.18 -11.87
CA LYS A 454 -18.28 -23.99 -12.44
C LYS A 454 -18.25 -23.95 -13.97
N TYR A 455 -17.14 -24.41 -14.58
CA TYR A 455 -16.91 -24.35 -16.03
C TYR A 455 -17.09 -25.71 -16.72
N ASP A 456 -17.68 -26.70 -16.03
CA ASP A 456 -17.90 -28.08 -16.52
C ASP A 456 -16.64 -28.70 -17.14
N ARG A 457 -15.51 -28.58 -16.41
CA ARG A 457 -14.20 -28.98 -16.86
C ARG A 457 -13.71 -30.22 -16.11
N GLU A 458 -13.03 -31.12 -16.83
CA GLU A 458 -12.44 -32.31 -16.22
C GLU A 458 -11.41 -31.93 -15.14
N ASN A 459 -11.63 -32.42 -13.92
CA ASN A 459 -10.71 -32.23 -12.81
C ASN A 459 -9.48 -33.13 -12.96
N ILE A 460 -8.32 -32.51 -13.28
CA ILE A 460 -7.06 -33.25 -13.46
C ILE A 460 -6.63 -33.96 -12.17
N VAL A 461 -6.90 -33.40 -11.01
CA VAL A 461 -6.56 -34.00 -9.71
C VAL A 461 -7.26 -35.35 -9.55
N ALA A 462 -8.57 -35.42 -9.86
CA ALA A 462 -9.35 -36.66 -9.80
C ALA A 462 -8.81 -37.72 -10.77
N ARG A 463 -8.40 -37.30 -11.98
CA ARG A 463 -7.80 -38.19 -12.99
C ARG A 463 -6.45 -38.75 -12.56
N LEU A 464 -5.58 -37.90 -12.01
CA LEU A 464 -4.23 -38.28 -11.58
C LEU A 464 -4.28 -39.21 -10.34
N THR A 465 -5.20 -38.96 -9.40
CA THR A 465 -5.39 -39.83 -8.23
C THR A 465 -6.02 -41.19 -8.61
N ALA A 466 -6.95 -41.23 -9.58
CA ALA A 466 -7.50 -42.48 -10.10
C ALA A 466 -6.44 -43.32 -10.85
N ALA A 467 -5.51 -42.67 -11.58
CA ALA A 467 -4.42 -43.36 -12.27
C ALA A 467 -3.40 -44.00 -11.29
N GLN A 468 -3.16 -43.39 -10.12
CA GLN A 468 -2.29 -43.99 -9.09
C GLN A 468 -2.93 -45.20 -8.40
N SER A 469 -4.24 -45.18 -8.17
CA SER A 469 -4.96 -46.31 -7.56
C SER A 469 -5.01 -47.53 -8.49
N THR A 470 -4.93 -47.33 -9.81
CA THR A 470 -4.88 -48.41 -10.80
C THR A 470 -3.48 -48.98 -11.06
N GLN A 471 -2.42 -48.28 -10.74
CA GLN A 471 -1.04 -48.77 -10.87
C GLN A 471 -0.61 -49.70 -9.73
N SER A 472 -1.26 -49.68 -8.58
CA SER A 472 -0.95 -50.63 -7.49
C SER A 472 -1.54 -52.03 -7.68
N SER A 473 -2.21 -52.32 -8.79
CA SER A 473 -2.86 -53.62 -9.05
C SER A 473 -2.59 -54.26 -10.42
N LYS A 474 -1.52 -53.86 -11.14
CA LYS A 474 -1.14 -54.55 -12.37
C LYS A 474 0.38 -54.58 -12.57
N ASP A 475 1.00 -55.60 -12.03
CA ASP A 475 2.10 -56.28 -12.70
C ASP A 475 1.52 -57.11 -13.86
N THR A 476 2.27 -57.08 -14.98
CA THR A 476 2.06 -57.86 -16.22
C THR A 476 0.86 -57.49 -17.10
N VAL A 477 1.14 -56.83 -18.25
CA VAL A 477 0.85 -57.34 -19.61
C VAL A 477 1.54 -56.43 -20.68
N THR A 478 2.33 -57.10 -21.47
CA THR A 478 2.98 -56.90 -22.77
C THR A 478 2.64 -55.70 -23.66
N ALA A 479 3.73 -55.15 -24.23
CA ALA A 479 3.77 -54.30 -25.41
C ALA A 479 3.17 -54.99 -26.65
N ASP A 480 2.15 -54.33 -27.25
CA ASP A 480 1.86 -54.36 -28.68
C ASP A 480 0.64 -53.45 -28.95
N ALA A 481 0.86 -52.31 -29.54
CA ALA A 481 -0.05 -51.61 -30.45
C ALA A 481 0.52 -50.23 -30.83
N LEU A 482 1.59 -50.23 -31.58
CA LEU A 482 1.98 -49.07 -32.42
C LEU A 482 1.46 -49.37 -33.84
N SER A 483 0.34 -48.80 -34.24
CA SER A 483 0.05 -48.27 -35.58
C SER A 483 -1.44 -48.04 -35.80
N ALA A 484 -1.87 -46.78 -35.73
CA ALA A 484 -2.97 -46.20 -36.50
C ALA A 484 -2.88 -44.68 -36.42
N ALA A 485 -2.10 -44.12 -37.31
CA ALA A 485 -2.12 -42.68 -37.55
C ALA A 485 -3.31 -42.33 -38.46
N SER A 486 -4.02 -41.25 -38.09
CA SER A 486 -4.87 -40.38 -38.90
C SER A 486 -6.32 -40.40 -38.51
N HIS A 487 -6.60 -39.67 -37.45
CA HIS A 487 -7.74 -38.74 -37.23
C HIS A 487 -7.63 -38.32 -35.75
N ARG A 488 -6.86 -37.24 -35.49
CA ARG A 488 -6.89 -36.66 -34.14
C ARG A 488 -8.26 -36.12 -33.88
N PRO A 489 -8.97 -36.63 -32.85
CA PRO A 489 -10.19 -35.95 -32.39
C PRO A 489 -9.84 -34.52 -31.99
N PRO A 490 -10.78 -33.56 -32.08
CA PRO A 490 -10.54 -32.19 -31.68
C PRO A 490 -9.94 -32.20 -30.26
N LYS A 491 -8.82 -31.50 -30.11
CA LYS A 491 -7.99 -31.48 -28.89
C LYS A 491 -8.80 -31.08 -27.64
N TYR A 492 -9.96 -30.43 -27.87
CA TYR A 492 -10.88 -29.98 -26.83
C TYR A 492 -12.34 -30.03 -27.33
N PRO A 493 -13.32 -30.49 -26.51
CA PRO A 493 -14.75 -30.42 -26.84
C PRO A 493 -15.19 -28.96 -27.06
N PRO A 494 -16.17 -28.71 -27.98
CA PRO A 494 -16.79 -27.41 -28.14
C PRO A 494 -17.45 -27.02 -26.80
N ASN A 495 -17.26 -25.81 -26.29
CA ASN A 495 -17.66 -25.28 -24.98
C ASN A 495 -16.69 -25.52 -23.81
N THR A 496 -15.52 -26.10 -24.04
CA THR A 496 -14.47 -26.16 -23.02
C THR A 496 -13.55 -24.96 -23.08
N LEU A 497 -12.88 -24.67 -21.99
CA LEU A 497 -11.89 -23.60 -21.91
C LEU A 497 -10.77 -23.78 -22.95
N GLY A 498 -10.34 -25.02 -23.20
CA GLY A 498 -9.38 -25.31 -24.24
C GLY A 498 -9.82 -24.82 -25.62
N ALA A 499 -11.15 -24.81 -25.90
CA ALA A 499 -11.73 -24.25 -27.10
C ALA A 499 -11.65 -22.72 -27.18
N GLN A 500 -11.48 -22.05 -26.06
CA GLN A 500 -11.35 -20.59 -25.97
C GLN A 500 -9.91 -20.09 -25.93
N LEU A 501 -8.93 -20.98 -25.80
CA LEU A 501 -7.51 -20.66 -25.88
C LEU A 501 -6.96 -20.97 -27.25
N VAL A 502 -5.97 -20.18 -27.68
CA VAL A 502 -5.19 -20.40 -28.88
C VAL A 502 -3.71 -20.26 -28.57
N THR A 503 -2.89 -21.14 -29.08
CA THR A 503 -1.44 -21.10 -28.97
C THR A 503 -0.90 -20.43 -30.24
N LEU A 504 -0.34 -19.23 -30.09
CA LEU A 504 0.23 -18.44 -31.16
C LEU A 504 1.75 -18.55 -31.13
N THR A 505 2.35 -19.02 -32.22
CA THR A 505 3.79 -19.05 -32.39
C THR A 505 4.22 -17.94 -33.34
N PHE A 506 4.90 -16.93 -32.83
CA PHE A 506 5.36 -15.76 -33.57
C PHE A 506 6.75 -15.97 -34.14
N ARG A 507 6.94 -15.67 -35.43
CA ARG A 507 8.25 -15.73 -36.13
C ARG A 507 8.55 -14.38 -36.76
N LEU A 508 9.68 -13.76 -36.42
CA LEU A 508 10.11 -12.50 -37.04
C LEU A 508 10.60 -12.75 -38.46
N GLN A 509 10.09 -12.00 -39.42
CA GLN A 509 10.58 -11.97 -40.75
C GLN A 509 11.83 -11.09 -40.81
N THR A 510 13.01 -11.70 -41.03
CA THR A 510 14.24 -10.95 -41.33
C THR A 510 14.14 -10.41 -42.76
N PRO A 511 14.46 -9.12 -43.04
CA PRO A 511 14.52 -8.61 -44.38
C PRO A 511 15.57 -9.40 -45.20
N PRO A 512 15.37 -9.63 -46.52
CA PRO A 512 16.37 -10.28 -47.34
C PRO A 512 17.65 -9.45 -47.31
N SER A 513 18.76 -10.06 -46.96
CA SER A 513 20.10 -9.47 -46.99
C SER A 513 20.46 -9.19 -48.43
N ASN A 514 20.42 -7.91 -48.87
CA ASN A 514 21.09 -7.48 -50.08
C ASN A 514 22.60 -7.46 -49.85
N ASP A 515 23.29 -8.28 -50.62
CA ASP A 515 24.74 -8.45 -50.65
C ASP A 515 25.50 -7.13 -50.79
N LEU A 516 26.44 -6.86 -49.89
CA LEU A 516 27.70 -6.20 -50.21
C LEU A 516 28.82 -6.77 -49.31
N PRO A 517 29.97 -7.20 -49.87
CA PRO A 517 31.04 -7.76 -49.08
C PRO A 517 32.01 -6.68 -48.64
N THR A 518 32.36 -6.66 -47.38
CA THR A 518 33.69 -6.20 -46.92
C THR A 518 33.94 -6.53 -45.44
N THR A 519 34.89 -7.42 -45.25
CA THR A 519 36.01 -7.45 -44.29
C THR A 519 35.83 -6.79 -42.91
N THR A 520 35.91 -7.59 -41.91
CA THR A 520 36.90 -7.69 -40.82
C THR A 520 36.28 -8.22 -39.53
N ASP A 521 37.01 -9.16 -38.98
CA ASP A 521 36.81 -9.87 -37.73
C ASP A 521 36.27 -9.06 -36.57
N THR A 522 35.16 -9.49 -36.00
CA THR A 522 34.97 -9.53 -34.56
C THR A 522 33.87 -10.54 -34.21
N ILE A 523 34.18 -11.42 -33.28
CA ILE A 523 33.38 -12.53 -32.79
C ILE A 523 32.07 -11.98 -32.21
N ALA A 524 30.98 -12.10 -32.95
CA ALA A 524 29.63 -11.84 -32.47
C ALA A 524 28.87 -13.16 -32.42
N HIS A 525 28.49 -13.59 -31.23
CA HIS A 525 27.57 -14.69 -31.02
C HIS A 525 26.23 -14.36 -31.69
N SER A 526 25.97 -14.91 -32.85
CA SER A 526 24.69 -14.84 -33.55
C SER A 526 23.68 -15.78 -32.89
N HIS A 527 22.96 -15.31 -31.90
CA HIS A 527 21.68 -15.90 -31.57
C HIS A 527 20.63 -15.24 -32.46
N THR A 528 20.22 -15.93 -33.54
CA THR A 528 18.96 -15.62 -34.23
C THR A 528 17.83 -15.74 -33.20
N PRO A 529 17.02 -14.71 -32.96
CA PRO A 529 15.91 -14.80 -32.02
C PRO A 529 14.92 -15.83 -32.52
N GLY A 530 14.75 -16.88 -31.74
CA GLY A 530 13.87 -17.99 -32.03
C GLY A 530 12.40 -17.57 -32.09
N SER A 531 11.55 -18.49 -32.53
CA SER A 531 10.10 -18.31 -32.45
C SER A 531 9.64 -18.17 -31.03
N VAL A 532 8.64 -17.30 -30.78
CA VAL A 532 8.00 -17.09 -29.49
C VAL A 532 6.61 -17.67 -29.52
N THR A 533 6.29 -18.49 -28.53
CA THR A 533 4.97 -19.12 -28.41
C THR A 533 4.22 -18.53 -27.22
N LEU A 534 2.95 -18.10 -27.46
CA LEU A 534 2.01 -17.57 -26.48
C LEU A 534 0.71 -18.37 -26.54
N THR A 535 0.21 -18.83 -25.39
CA THR A 535 -1.15 -19.38 -25.27
C THR A 535 -2.05 -18.31 -24.68
N LEU A 536 -3.02 -17.84 -25.45
CA LEU A 536 -3.83 -16.67 -25.15
C LEU A 536 -5.32 -16.99 -25.34
N PRO A 537 -6.22 -16.31 -24.59
CA PRO A 537 -7.64 -16.34 -24.86
C PRO A 537 -7.96 -15.81 -26.26
N ARG A 538 -8.85 -16.48 -26.99
CA ARG A 538 -9.35 -16.01 -28.30
C ARG A 538 -10.07 -14.66 -28.22
N THR A 539 -10.52 -14.27 -27.02
CA THR A 539 -11.22 -13.01 -26.74
C THR A 539 -10.31 -11.79 -26.64
N LEU A 540 -8.97 -11.96 -26.60
CA LEU A 540 -8.05 -10.84 -26.58
C LEU A 540 -8.06 -10.08 -27.90
N ASP A 541 -8.02 -8.74 -27.82
CA ASP A 541 -7.89 -7.90 -29.01
C ASP A 541 -6.46 -7.93 -29.58
N VAL A 542 -6.34 -7.62 -30.86
CA VAL A 542 -5.06 -7.68 -31.59
C VAL A 542 -4.00 -6.75 -30.99
N TYR A 543 -4.37 -5.57 -30.47
CA TYR A 543 -3.43 -4.65 -29.83
C TYR A 543 -2.84 -5.22 -28.54
N ARG A 544 -3.67 -5.88 -27.73
CA ARG A 544 -3.21 -6.55 -26.51
C ARG A 544 -2.28 -7.72 -26.85
N VAL A 545 -2.59 -8.51 -27.86
CA VAL A 545 -1.71 -9.59 -28.37
C VAL A 545 -0.35 -9.04 -28.78
N LYS A 546 -0.31 -7.94 -29.55
CA LYS A 546 0.93 -7.26 -29.94
C LYS A 546 1.71 -6.72 -28.76
N SER A 547 1.03 -6.09 -27.81
CA SER A 547 1.66 -5.58 -26.59
C SER A 547 2.26 -6.69 -25.72
N LEU A 548 1.57 -7.82 -25.59
CA LEU A 548 2.06 -9.00 -24.88
C LEU A 548 3.28 -9.60 -25.56
N LEU A 549 3.25 -9.71 -26.90
CA LEU A 549 4.39 -10.18 -27.69
C LEU A 549 5.64 -9.33 -27.43
N LEU A 550 5.52 -8.01 -27.50
CA LEU A 550 6.64 -7.08 -27.29
C LEU A 550 7.18 -7.12 -25.87
N ARG A 551 6.30 -7.21 -24.88
CA ARG A 551 6.72 -7.39 -23.49
C ARG A 551 7.55 -8.65 -23.28
N LYS A 552 7.21 -9.76 -23.98
CA LYS A 552 7.93 -11.02 -23.87
C LYS A 552 9.29 -11.00 -24.58
N MET A 553 9.34 -10.33 -25.72
CA MET A 553 10.56 -10.24 -26.53
C MET A 553 11.54 -9.19 -25.98
N GLY A 554 11.07 -8.29 -25.10
CA GLY A 554 11.91 -7.29 -24.47
C GLY A 554 12.59 -6.37 -25.49
N ARG A 555 13.89 -6.07 -25.25
CA ARG A 555 14.67 -5.17 -26.11
C ARG A 555 15.21 -5.85 -27.38
N GLU A 556 15.02 -7.16 -27.54
CA GLU A 556 15.63 -7.91 -28.64
C GLU A 556 15.06 -7.53 -30.02
N TRP A 557 13.75 -7.26 -30.12
CA TRP A 557 13.13 -6.90 -31.40
C TRP A 557 13.07 -5.39 -31.66
N ASN A 558 13.27 -4.54 -30.67
CA ASN A 558 13.27 -3.07 -30.75
C ASN A 558 12.12 -2.47 -31.58
N LEU A 559 10.92 -3.06 -31.50
CA LEU A 559 9.71 -2.67 -32.21
C LEU A 559 8.66 -2.13 -31.24
N ARG A 560 7.78 -1.23 -31.73
CA ARG A 560 6.57 -0.80 -31.04
C ARG A 560 5.33 -1.50 -31.61
N PRO A 561 4.19 -1.58 -30.88
CA PRO A 561 3.00 -2.30 -31.35
C PRO A 561 2.48 -1.92 -32.73
N LEU A 562 2.63 -0.66 -33.15
CA LEU A 562 2.20 -0.14 -34.45
C LEU A 562 3.26 -0.28 -35.54
N GLU A 563 4.50 -0.63 -35.20
CA GLU A 563 5.62 -0.71 -36.14
C GLU A 563 5.73 -2.07 -36.83
N PHE A 564 4.81 -2.99 -36.59
CA PHE A 564 4.78 -4.29 -37.27
C PHE A 564 3.36 -4.79 -37.53
N ALA A 565 3.22 -5.63 -38.53
CA ALA A 565 2.01 -6.38 -38.85
C ALA A 565 2.11 -7.82 -38.37
N LEU A 566 0.97 -8.42 -38.03
CA LEU A 566 0.83 -9.86 -37.81
C LEU A 566 0.21 -10.48 -39.05
N GLU A 567 0.77 -11.58 -39.52
CA GLU A 567 0.33 -12.29 -40.72
C GLU A 567 0.10 -13.76 -40.37
N ILE A 568 -1.04 -14.32 -40.80
CA ILE A 568 -1.30 -15.77 -40.73
C ILE A 568 -0.62 -16.42 -41.94
N VAL A 569 0.14 -17.48 -41.69
CA VAL A 569 0.80 -18.26 -42.76
C VAL A 569 0.10 -19.61 -42.84
N GLU A 570 -0.62 -19.89 -43.94
CA GLU A 570 -1.14 -21.24 -44.19
C GLU A 570 -0.02 -22.20 -44.66
N ASP A 571 -0.15 -23.47 -44.29
CA ASP A 571 0.90 -24.52 -44.48
C ASP A 571 1.39 -24.71 -45.92
N ALA A 572 0.75 -24.13 -46.91
CA ALA A 572 1.12 -24.24 -48.34
C ALA A 572 1.99 -23.09 -48.87
N GLY A 573 2.28 -22.07 -48.10
CA GLY A 573 3.33 -21.07 -48.41
C GLY A 573 2.93 -19.91 -49.36
N GLU A 574 1.72 -19.86 -49.95
CA GLU A 574 1.34 -18.87 -50.93
C GLU A 574 0.22 -17.88 -50.57
N GLN A 575 -0.54 -18.12 -49.52
CA GLN A 575 -1.50 -17.13 -49.02
C GLN A 575 -1.10 -16.63 -47.65
N VAL A 576 -0.85 -15.32 -47.59
CA VAL A 576 -0.52 -14.60 -46.35
C VAL A 576 -1.64 -13.60 -46.11
N GLU A 577 -2.39 -13.81 -45.02
CA GLU A 577 -3.44 -12.87 -44.63
C GLU A 577 -2.91 -11.98 -43.49
N GLU A 578 -2.90 -10.66 -43.73
CA GLU A 578 -2.53 -9.68 -42.68
C GLU A 578 -3.68 -9.47 -41.72
N ILE A 579 -3.40 -9.62 -40.40
CA ILE A 579 -4.34 -9.29 -39.36
C ILE A 579 -4.29 -7.78 -39.10
N PRO A 580 -5.35 -7.03 -39.46
CA PRO A 580 -5.34 -5.57 -39.29
C PRO A 580 -5.30 -5.17 -37.82
N ASP A 581 -4.63 -4.07 -37.53
CA ASP A 581 -4.58 -3.47 -36.22
C ASP A 581 -5.97 -3.00 -35.78
N SER A 582 -6.61 -3.74 -34.91
CA SER A 582 -8.00 -3.47 -34.51
C SER A 582 -8.28 -3.90 -33.08
N THR A 583 -9.38 -3.41 -32.55
CA THR A 583 -9.95 -3.87 -31.28
C THR A 583 -10.76 -5.16 -31.43
N ARG A 584 -10.77 -5.78 -32.61
CA ARG A 584 -11.38 -7.10 -32.83
C ARG A 584 -10.58 -8.18 -32.13
N ARG A 585 -11.26 -9.24 -31.75
CA ARG A 585 -10.66 -10.36 -31.02
C ARG A 585 -9.75 -11.15 -31.95
N ILE A 586 -8.63 -11.64 -31.43
CA ILE A 586 -7.73 -12.50 -32.21
C ILE A 586 -8.43 -13.78 -32.69
N GLY A 587 -9.39 -14.28 -31.91
CA GLY A 587 -10.19 -15.43 -32.26
C GLY A 587 -11.08 -15.26 -33.50
N ASP A 588 -11.41 -14.01 -33.89
CA ASP A 588 -12.21 -13.73 -35.09
C ASP A 588 -11.43 -13.99 -36.40
N TRP A 589 -10.10 -14.08 -36.29
CA TRP A 589 -9.17 -14.33 -37.39
C TRP A 589 -8.69 -15.78 -37.46
N ILE A 590 -9.03 -16.61 -36.49
CA ILE A 590 -8.57 -18.00 -36.37
C ILE A 590 -9.78 -18.91 -36.43
N PRO A 591 -9.87 -19.83 -37.41
CA PRO A 591 -11.00 -20.74 -37.57
C PRO A 591 -11.32 -21.53 -36.30
N GLU A 592 -12.60 -21.83 -36.08
CA GLU A 592 -13.02 -22.70 -34.99
C GLU A 592 -12.38 -24.09 -35.13
N GLY A 593 -11.88 -24.63 -34.03
CA GLY A 593 -11.20 -25.94 -34.04
C GLY A 593 -9.69 -25.88 -34.30
N VAL A 594 -9.11 -24.70 -34.58
CA VAL A 594 -7.67 -24.50 -34.72
C VAL A 594 -7.10 -23.97 -33.39
N TRP A 595 -6.15 -24.70 -32.81
CA TRP A 595 -5.57 -24.41 -31.47
C TRP A 595 -4.14 -23.89 -31.52
N ASP A 596 -3.39 -24.25 -32.55
CA ASP A 596 -1.99 -23.89 -32.73
C ASP A 596 -1.86 -23.13 -34.07
N VAL A 597 -1.44 -21.87 -34.02
CA VAL A 597 -1.30 -21.00 -35.22
C VAL A 597 0.07 -20.39 -35.23
N VAL A 598 0.70 -20.40 -36.41
CA VAL A 598 1.98 -19.71 -36.62
C VAL A 598 1.69 -18.33 -37.23
N LEU A 599 2.11 -17.30 -36.54
CA LEU A 599 2.00 -15.92 -37.01
C LEU A 599 3.39 -15.38 -37.39
N ARG A 600 3.46 -14.75 -38.55
CA ARG A 600 4.63 -14.02 -39.01
C ARG A 600 4.56 -12.58 -38.51
N VAL A 601 5.66 -12.08 -37.97
CA VAL A 601 5.81 -10.68 -37.55
C VAL A 601 6.61 -9.97 -38.64
N ARG A 602 5.95 -9.08 -39.37
CA ARG A 602 6.57 -8.29 -40.44
C ARG A 602 6.73 -6.84 -39.98
N PRO A 603 7.97 -6.30 -39.88
CA PRO A 603 8.20 -4.89 -39.62
C PRO A 603 7.57 -4.01 -40.71
N ARG A 604 6.90 -2.92 -40.33
CA ARG A 604 6.34 -1.92 -41.26
C ARG A 604 7.36 -0.80 -41.52
N PRO A 605 7.52 -0.31 -42.75
CA PRO A 605 8.36 0.86 -42.99
C PRO A 605 7.77 2.10 -42.31
N ALA A 606 8.63 2.98 -41.83
CA ALA A 606 8.27 4.12 -40.95
C ALA A 606 7.19 5.07 -41.55
N VAL A 607 6.99 5.06 -42.87
CA VAL A 607 5.99 5.88 -43.57
C VAL A 607 4.54 5.39 -43.36
N VAL A 608 4.35 4.10 -43.11
CA VAL A 608 3.01 3.48 -42.95
C VAL A 608 2.44 3.70 -41.53
N VAL A 609 3.32 3.90 -40.54
CA VAL A 609 2.89 4.09 -39.16
C VAL A 609 2.15 5.41 -38.93
N MET A 610 2.35 6.42 -39.78
CA MET A 610 1.66 7.70 -39.64
C MET A 610 0.23 7.70 -40.25
N GLU A 611 -0.08 6.86 -41.22
CA GLU A 611 -1.42 6.83 -41.83
C GLU A 611 -2.44 6.04 -40.99
N ASP A 612 -2.01 4.98 -40.30
CA ASP A 612 -2.90 4.18 -39.44
C ASP A 612 -3.19 4.84 -38.08
N ALA A 613 -2.31 5.75 -37.60
CA ALA A 613 -2.50 6.47 -36.32
C ALA A 613 -3.49 7.66 -36.45
N ILE A 614 -3.75 8.11 -37.66
CA ILE A 614 -4.74 9.18 -37.94
C ILE A 614 -5.92 8.52 -38.66
N GLY A 615 -6.82 7.95 -37.86
CA GLY A 615 -8.03 7.34 -38.42
C GLY A 615 -8.69 8.26 -39.43
N SER A 616 -9.22 7.69 -40.53
CA SER A 616 -9.75 8.36 -41.73
C SER A 616 -10.72 9.53 -41.47
N MET A 617 -11.33 9.63 -40.27
CA MET A 617 -12.18 10.74 -39.83
C MET A 617 -11.43 12.02 -39.44
N ALA A 618 -10.13 11.94 -39.09
CA ALA A 618 -9.33 13.11 -38.74
C ALA A 618 -8.71 13.76 -39.98
N LEU A 619 -8.43 12.97 -41.02
CA LEU A 619 -7.86 13.47 -42.27
C LEU A 619 -8.89 14.26 -43.12
N GLU A 620 -10.18 13.89 -43.11
CA GLU A 620 -11.25 14.66 -43.76
C GLU A 620 -11.53 15.99 -43.04
N LYS A 621 -11.44 16.02 -41.68
CA LYS A 621 -11.57 17.27 -40.93
C LYS A 621 -10.41 18.24 -41.13
N LEU A 622 -9.18 17.74 -41.31
CA LEU A 622 -8.01 18.60 -41.59
C LEU A 622 -7.99 19.11 -43.04
N LYS A 623 -8.45 18.34 -44.01
CA LYS A 623 -8.60 18.81 -45.40
C LYS A 623 -9.68 19.89 -45.54
N GLY A 624 -10.72 19.87 -44.70
CA GLY A 624 -11.76 20.90 -44.65
C GLY A 624 -11.35 22.22 -44.00
N MET A 625 -10.27 22.24 -43.20
CA MET A 625 -9.78 23.45 -42.50
C MET A 625 -8.65 24.20 -43.25
N VAL A 626 -8.10 23.65 -44.31
CA VAL A 626 -7.05 24.30 -45.15
C VAL A 626 -7.63 24.92 -46.43
N ALA A 627 -8.95 24.82 -46.64
CA ALA A 627 -9.64 25.37 -47.82
C ALA A 627 -10.61 26.52 -47.46
N VAL A 628 -10.30 27.31 -46.39
CA VAL A 628 -10.96 28.63 -46.17
C VAL A 628 -9.89 29.68 -45.89
#